data_db41e80519ed3150193e0b9c64f83f0e
#
_entry.id   db41e80519ed3150193e0b9c64f83f0e
#
_cell.length_a   1.000
_cell.length_b   1.000
_cell.length_c   1.000
_cell.angle_alpha   90.00
_cell.angle_beta   90.00
_cell.angle_gamma   90.00
#
_symmetry.space_group_name_H-M   'P 1'
#
loop_
_entity.id
_entity.type
_entity.pdbx_description
1 polymer ?
#
loop_
_entity_poly.entity_id
_entity_poly.type
_entity_poly.pdbx_seq_one_letter_code
_entity_poly.pdbx_strand_id
1 'polypeptide(L)'
;MLYNSLMKILADFHTHTIASGHYTTDTVTFMAEEAFKRGILYLGITDHAPKMPGAANASYFRNLKYCDKKLYGVNILYGAELNVLNEKGEVDLPEDILRNLDYAIASLHKDAIKPRSENLDTAALAAAAENPYINIIGHPDDPTFSVNFSALTDAAKKTGTIIEFNAVGVSPDGYREKNIEGIIETLLLCKNKGVYVSLGSDSHGRKKIADFDNCLKVLKDVSFPAELILNDKPELFFALVAEKRKFKK
;
A
#
# COMPACT_ATOMS: atom_id res chain seq x y z
N MET A 1 -10.89 -9.80 24.20
CA MET A 1 -11.62 -8.52 24.35
C MET A 1 -10.75 -7.25 24.24
N LEU A 2 -9.47 -7.33 23.97
CA LEU A 2 -8.55 -6.16 23.97
C LEU A 2 -8.23 -5.58 22.58
N TYR A 3 -8.51 -6.28 21.49
CA TYR A 3 -8.12 -5.84 20.13
C TYR A 3 -8.94 -4.65 19.61
N ASN A 4 -10.25 -4.59 19.89
CA ASN A 4 -11.14 -3.54 19.35
C ASN A 4 -11.23 -2.26 20.21
N SER A 5 -10.65 -2.22 21.41
CA SER A 5 -10.76 -1.06 22.29
C SER A 5 -9.49 -0.20 22.37
N LEU A 6 -8.38 -0.63 21.75
CA LEU A 6 -7.07 0.01 21.92
C LEU A 6 -6.42 0.50 20.62
N MET A 7 -6.79 -0.01 19.44
CA MET A 7 -6.17 0.45 18.18
C MET A 7 -7.05 1.52 17.53
N LYS A 8 -6.61 2.77 17.64
CA LYS A 8 -7.24 3.89 16.92
C LYS A 8 -6.56 4.04 15.56
N ILE A 9 -7.25 3.67 14.50
CA ILE A 9 -6.75 3.90 13.14
C ILE A 9 -6.61 5.40 12.90
N LEU A 10 -5.39 5.85 12.62
CA LEU A 10 -5.06 7.25 12.37
C LEU A 10 -4.69 7.52 10.91
N ALA A 11 -4.36 6.47 10.15
CA ALA A 11 -3.88 6.59 8.79
C ALA A 11 -4.54 5.58 7.85
N ASP A 12 -4.74 6.00 6.60
CA ASP A 12 -4.97 5.13 5.46
C ASP A 12 -3.87 5.41 4.44
N PHE A 13 -3.05 4.40 4.15
CA PHE A 13 -1.86 4.56 3.32
C PHE A 13 -2.07 4.18 1.86
N HIS A 14 -3.29 3.78 1.44
CA HIS A 14 -3.55 3.39 0.06
C HIS A 14 -4.95 3.84 -0.37
N THR A 15 -5.00 4.96 -1.09
CA THR A 15 -6.25 5.49 -1.66
C THR A 15 -6.01 6.14 -3.02
N HIS A 16 -7.08 6.24 -3.81
CA HIS A 16 -7.08 6.69 -5.19
C HIS A 16 -8.04 7.84 -5.44
N THR A 17 -7.62 8.79 -6.25
CA THR A 17 -8.43 9.90 -6.73
C THR A 17 -8.78 9.73 -8.21
N ILE A 18 -9.45 10.73 -8.78
CA ILE A 18 -9.71 10.79 -10.23
C ILE A 18 -8.44 10.64 -11.08
N ALA A 19 -7.27 10.94 -10.54
CA ALA A 19 -5.99 10.83 -11.25
C ALA A 19 -5.58 9.38 -11.54
N SER A 20 -6.17 8.40 -10.85
CA SER A 20 -6.01 6.97 -11.15
C SER A 20 -6.76 6.53 -12.43
N GLY A 21 -7.64 7.38 -12.98
CA GLY A 21 -8.27 7.20 -14.28
C GLY A 21 -9.47 6.27 -14.32
N HIS A 22 -9.88 5.67 -13.20
CA HIS A 22 -11.02 4.76 -13.13
C HIS A 22 -11.70 4.76 -11.75
N TYR A 23 -12.92 4.24 -11.71
CA TYR A 23 -13.79 3.99 -10.56
C TYR A 23 -14.18 5.18 -9.70
N THR A 24 -13.60 6.36 -9.87
CA THR A 24 -13.94 7.55 -9.09
C THR A 24 -13.79 8.85 -9.87
N THR A 25 -14.56 9.86 -9.45
CA THR A 25 -14.43 11.27 -9.87
C THR A 25 -13.98 12.15 -8.69
N ASP A 26 -13.65 11.56 -7.54
CA ASP A 26 -13.27 12.30 -6.36
C ASP A 26 -11.85 12.87 -6.48
N THR A 27 -11.70 14.09 -6.02
CA THR A 27 -10.41 14.80 -5.94
C THR A 27 -9.79 14.63 -4.57
N VAL A 28 -8.50 15.00 -4.41
CA VAL A 28 -7.81 15.02 -3.11
C VAL A 28 -8.61 15.79 -2.06
N THR A 29 -9.26 16.89 -2.45
CA THR A 29 -10.08 17.72 -1.55
C THR A 29 -11.26 16.93 -0.96
N PHE A 30 -12.01 16.20 -1.78
CA PHE A 30 -13.13 15.37 -1.30
C PHE A 30 -12.65 14.19 -0.46
N MET A 31 -11.50 13.60 -0.81
CA MET A 31 -10.89 12.54 -0.02
C MET A 31 -10.48 13.03 1.37
N ALA A 32 -9.84 14.20 1.45
CA ALA A 32 -9.40 14.79 2.70
C ALA A 32 -10.57 15.18 3.61
N GLU A 33 -11.64 15.76 3.04
CA GLU A 33 -12.85 16.10 3.78
C GLU A 33 -13.49 14.86 4.44
N GLU A 34 -13.58 13.77 3.70
CA GLU A 34 -14.14 12.52 4.22
C GLU A 34 -13.21 11.86 5.24
N ALA A 35 -11.89 11.85 5.00
CA ALA A 35 -10.91 11.36 5.96
C ALA A 35 -11.03 12.09 7.31
N PHE A 36 -11.20 13.42 7.28
CA PHE A 36 -11.46 14.22 8.48
C PHE A 36 -12.70 13.75 9.22
N LYS A 37 -13.83 13.57 8.52
CA LYS A 37 -15.11 13.09 9.11
C LYS A 37 -14.96 11.72 9.77
N ARG A 38 -14.10 10.87 9.24
CA ARG A 38 -13.78 9.52 9.77
C ARG A 38 -12.71 9.52 10.86
N GLY A 39 -12.16 10.69 11.21
CA GLY A 39 -11.13 10.81 12.25
C GLY A 39 -9.75 10.34 11.82
N ILE A 40 -9.51 10.23 10.51
CA ILE A 40 -8.20 9.93 9.92
C ILE A 40 -7.35 11.20 9.95
N LEU A 41 -6.12 11.07 10.42
CA LEU A 41 -5.17 12.19 10.55
C LEU A 41 -4.14 12.22 9.41
N TYR A 42 -3.89 11.08 8.76
CA TYR A 42 -2.93 10.91 7.67
C TYR A 42 -3.59 10.14 6.52
N LEU A 43 -3.68 10.76 5.37
CA LEU A 43 -4.27 10.15 4.17
C LEU A 43 -3.23 10.06 3.07
N GLY A 44 -2.95 8.83 2.65
CA GLY A 44 -2.12 8.53 1.49
C GLY A 44 -2.90 8.70 0.19
N ILE A 45 -2.45 9.58 -0.67
CA ILE A 45 -2.90 9.69 -2.06
C ILE A 45 -1.86 8.97 -2.90
N THR A 46 -2.22 7.79 -3.34
CA THR A 46 -1.32 6.85 -4.04
C THR A 46 -1.88 6.44 -5.38
N ASP A 47 -2.30 7.44 -6.16
CA ASP A 47 -2.84 7.20 -7.49
C ASP A 47 -1.95 6.28 -8.32
N HIS A 48 -2.57 5.50 -9.19
CA HIS A 48 -1.86 4.58 -10.07
C HIS A 48 -0.86 5.28 -10.97
N ALA A 49 0.33 4.70 -11.08
CA ALA A 49 1.40 5.15 -11.96
C ALA A 49 1.08 4.88 -13.45
N PRO A 50 1.80 5.51 -14.39
CA PRO A 50 1.37 5.68 -15.78
C PRO A 50 1.11 4.42 -16.61
N LYS A 51 1.57 3.24 -16.20
CA LYS A 51 1.28 1.98 -16.93
C LYS A 51 -0.13 1.47 -16.72
N MET A 52 -0.82 1.95 -15.68
CA MET A 52 -2.24 1.66 -15.51
C MET A 52 -3.05 2.43 -16.56
N PRO A 53 -3.95 1.78 -17.33
CA PRO A 53 -4.78 2.45 -18.31
C PRO A 53 -5.64 3.56 -17.70
N GLY A 54 -5.58 4.75 -18.28
CA GLY A 54 -6.33 5.92 -17.81
C GLY A 54 -5.65 6.72 -16.69
N ALA A 55 -4.60 6.19 -16.07
CA ALA A 55 -3.88 6.86 -14.99
C ALA A 55 -3.15 8.13 -15.47
N ALA A 56 -2.88 9.02 -14.52
CA ALA A 56 -2.14 10.24 -14.77
C ALA A 56 -0.71 9.95 -15.25
N ASN A 57 -0.17 10.84 -16.08
CA ASN A 57 1.20 10.69 -16.57
C ASN A 57 2.25 11.10 -15.50
N ALA A 58 3.53 10.84 -15.79
CA ALA A 58 4.64 11.13 -14.88
C ALA A 58 4.73 12.59 -14.42
N SER A 59 4.22 13.55 -15.22
CA SER A 59 4.23 14.98 -14.84
C SER A 59 3.30 15.27 -13.66
N TYR A 60 2.20 14.53 -13.51
CA TYR A 60 1.34 14.61 -12.33
C TYR A 60 2.14 14.32 -11.06
N PHE A 61 2.82 13.19 -11.00
CA PHE A 61 3.62 12.78 -9.84
C PHE A 61 4.79 13.73 -9.56
N ARG A 62 5.41 14.29 -10.62
CA ARG A 62 6.48 15.27 -10.49
C ARG A 62 6.02 16.56 -9.77
N ASN A 63 4.76 16.92 -9.93
CA ASN A 63 4.16 18.14 -9.39
C ASN A 63 3.58 17.97 -7.98
N LEU A 64 3.37 16.75 -7.48
CA LEU A 64 2.79 16.51 -6.15
C LEU A 64 3.57 17.17 -5.00
N LYS A 65 4.88 17.35 -5.15
CA LYS A 65 5.72 18.05 -4.17
C LYS A 65 5.34 19.52 -3.93
N TYR A 66 4.55 20.12 -4.83
CA TYR A 66 4.09 21.50 -4.72
C TYR A 66 2.66 21.61 -4.16
N CYS A 67 1.99 20.47 -3.95
CA CYS A 67 0.62 20.44 -3.43
C CYS A 67 0.58 20.66 -1.91
N ASP A 68 -0.55 21.17 -1.44
CA ASP A 68 -0.79 21.37 -0.01
C ASP A 68 -0.71 20.05 0.76
N LYS A 69 0.13 20.02 1.78
CA LYS A 69 0.34 18.84 2.64
C LYS A 69 -0.67 18.73 3.78
N LYS A 70 -1.61 19.67 3.91
CA LYS A 70 -2.63 19.63 4.94
C LYS A 70 -3.95 20.22 4.42
N LEU A 71 -5.02 19.42 4.44
CA LEU A 71 -6.36 19.80 4.05
C LEU A 71 -7.35 19.36 5.13
N TYR A 72 -8.29 20.23 5.53
CA TYR A 72 -9.28 19.96 6.59
C TYR A 72 -8.68 19.45 7.92
N GLY A 73 -7.41 19.73 8.20
CA GLY A 73 -6.71 19.20 9.38
C GLY A 73 -6.06 17.83 9.16
N VAL A 74 -6.30 17.15 8.03
CA VAL A 74 -5.67 15.90 7.64
C VAL A 74 -4.32 16.17 6.97
N ASN A 75 -3.29 15.43 7.34
CA ASN A 75 -2.01 15.44 6.67
C ASN A 75 -2.10 14.57 5.40
N ILE A 76 -1.83 15.17 4.25
CA ILE A 76 -1.87 14.49 2.96
C ILE A 76 -0.47 13.98 2.63
N LEU A 77 -0.37 12.70 2.41
CA LEU A 77 0.86 12.01 2.02
C LEU A 77 0.77 11.70 0.52
N TYR A 78 1.56 12.40 -0.29
CA TYR A 78 1.57 12.19 -1.73
C TYR A 78 2.55 11.08 -2.09
N GLY A 79 1.99 9.94 -2.46
CA GLY A 79 2.70 8.78 -2.94
C GLY A 79 2.35 8.41 -4.37
N ALA A 80 2.62 7.18 -4.72
CA ALA A 80 2.17 6.54 -5.96
C ALA A 80 2.02 5.05 -5.72
N GLU A 81 1.04 4.44 -6.35
CA GLU A 81 1.00 3.00 -6.54
C GLU A 81 1.65 2.66 -7.88
N LEU A 82 2.87 2.14 -7.79
CA LEU A 82 3.73 1.80 -8.90
C LEU A 82 3.38 0.44 -9.48
N ASN A 83 3.47 0.31 -10.78
CA ASN A 83 3.39 -0.98 -11.45
C ASN A 83 4.78 -1.61 -11.53
N VAL A 84 4.94 -2.82 -10.98
CA VAL A 84 6.14 -3.62 -11.20
C VAL A 84 6.11 -4.22 -12.60
N LEU A 85 7.16 -4.00 -13.40
CA LEU A 85 7.16 -4.27 -14.83
C LEU A 85 7.86 -5.57 -15.24
N ASN A 86 8.74 -6.08 -14.40
CA ASN A 86 9.53 -7.30 -14.69
C ASN A 86 10.11 -7.91 -13.41
N GLU A 87 10.78 -9.05 -13.56
CA GLU A 87 11.44 -9.80 -12.46
C GLU A 87 12.63 -9.06 -11.82
N LYS A 88 13.09 -7.97 -12.43
CA LYS A 88 14.15 -7.11 -11.86
C LYS A 88 13.60 -6.03 -10.93
N GLY A 89 12.27 -5.98 -10.74
CA GLY A 89 11.60 -5.00 -9.90
C GLY A 89 11.60 -3.58 -10.47
N GLU A 90 11.77 -3.44 -11.80
CA GLU A 90 11.63 -2.15 -12.46
C GLU A 90 10.19 -1.65 -12.35
N VAL A 91 10.03 -0.33 -12.19
CA VAL A 91 8.73 0.32 -12.03
C VAL A 91 8.56 1.46 -13.02
N ASP A 92 7.34 1.93 -13.17
CA ASP A 92 6.93 2.86 -14.23
C ASP A 92 7.07 4.35 -13.87
N LEU A 93 7.70 4.69 -12.74
CA LEU A 93 8.15 6.04 -12.44
C LEU A 93 9.67 6.08 -12.22
N PRO A 94 10.36 7.07 -12.79
CA PRO A 94 11.82 7.19 -12.65
C PRO A 94 12.20 7.70 -11.26
N GLU A 95 13.44 7.42 -10.84
CA GLU A 95 13.96 7.71 -9.51
C GLU A 95 13.88 9.20 -9.13
N ASP A 96 14.06 10.11 -10.07
CA ASP A 96 13.98 11.55 -9.82
C ASP A 96 12.57 12.01 -9.39
N ILE A 97 11.53 11.25 -9.74
CA ILE A 97 10.18 11.44 -9.23
C ILE A 97 10.03 10.74 -7.88
N LEU A 98 10.43 9.46 -7.78
CA LEU A 98 10.26 8.65 -6.57
C LEU A 98 10.89 9.31 -5.33
N ARG A 99 12.06 9.92 -5.47
CA ARG A 99 12.73 10.60 -4.35
C ARG A 99 11.97 11.81 -3.80
N ASN A 100 11.03 12.38 -4.57
CA ASN A 100 10.23 13.53 -4.18
C ASN A 100 8.83 13.16 -3.66
N LEU A 101 8.42 11.90 -3.76
CA LEU A 101 7.20 11.39 -3.14
C LEU A 101 7.42 11.19 -1.64
N ASP A 102 6.35 11.25 -0.85
CA ASP A 102 6.43 10.95 0.58
C ASP A 102 6.76 9.47 0.81
N TYR A 103 6.18 8.58 0.01
CA TYR A 103 6.46 7.14 -0.06
C TYR A 103 5.92 6.55 -1.37
N ALA A 104 6.20 5.27 -1.63
CA ALA A 104 5.61 4.57 -2.77
C ALA A 104 5.21 3.13 -2.39
N ILE A 105 4.12 2.69 -3.00
CA ILE A 105 3.64 1.31 -3.02
C ILE A 105 4.07 0.69 -4.34
N ALA A 106 4.45 -0.58 -4.36
CA ALA A 106 4.71 -1.33 -5.59
C ALA A 106 3.82 -2.56 -5.63
N SER A 107 3.09 -2.71 -6.73
CA SER A 107 2.08 -3.74 -6.92
C SER A 107 2.25 -4.45 -8.27
N LEU A 108 1.74 -5.68 -8.35
CA LEU A 108 1.54 -6.37 -9.62
C LEU A 108 0.11 -6.10 -10.10
N HIS A 109 -0.01 -5.59 -11.33
CA HIS A 109 -1.31 -5.37 -11.97
C HIS A 109 -1.34 -6.03 -13.35
N LYS A 110 -2.39 -6.81 -13.65
CA LYS A 110 -2.54 -7.53 -14.93
C LYS A 110 -2.52 -6.61 -16.16
N ASP A 111 -2.88 -5.33 -15.96
CA ASP A 111 -2.90 -4.32 -17.02
C ASP A 111 -1.49 -3.78 -17.34
N ALA A 112 -0.53 -3.93 -16.44
CA ALA A 112 0.86 -3.51 -16.60
C ALA A 112 1.80 -4.67 -16.90
N ILE A 113 1.55 -5.85 -16.32
CA ILE A 113 2.35 -7.05 -16.50
C ILE A 113 1.46 -8.29 -16.53
N LYS A 114 1.72 -9.20 -17.46
CA LYS A 114 1.00 -10.49 -17.49
C LYS A 114 1.47 -11.38 -16.33
N PRO A 115 0.55 -12.14 -15.69
CA PRO A 115 0.92 -13.16 -14.73
C PRO A 115 1.91 -14.17 -15.32
N ARG A 116 2.87 -14.60 -14.51
CA ARG A 116 3.94 -15.49 -14.90
C ARG A 116 4.01 -16.68 -13.92
N SER A 117 5.16 -17.35 -13.84
CA SER A 117 5.35 -18.37 -12.82
C SER A 117 5.55 -17.74 -11.43
N GLU A 118 5.25 -18.51 -10.39
CA GLU A 118 5.46 -18.11 -8.99
C GLU A 118 6.87 -17.54 -8.75
N ASN A 119 7.89 -18.18 -9.29
CA ASN A 119 9.28 -17.72 -9.14
C ASN A 119 9.50 -16.33 -9.74
N LEU A 120 8.92 -16.04 -10.91
CA LEU A 120 9.09 -14.75 -11.58
C LEU A 120 8.28 -13.64 -10.94
N ASP A 121 7.04 -13.91 -10.51
CA ASP A 121 6.20 -12.91 -9.84
C ASP A 121 6.74 -12.62 -8.45
N THR A 122 7.21 -13.63 -7.71
CA THR A 122 7.91 -13.45 -6.44
C THR A 122 9.20 -12.64 -6.60
N ALA A 123 10.03 -12.99 -7.61
CA ALA A 123 11.26 -12.27 -7.87
C ALA A 123 11.01 -10.79 -8.19
N ALA A 124 9.93 -10.48 -8.93
CA ALA A 124 9.54 -9.12 -9.26
C ALA A 124 9.26 -8.28 -8.01
N LEU A 125 8.43 -8.79 -7.10
CA LEU A 125 8.11 -8.09 -5.85
C LEU A 125 9.32 -8.02 -4.90
N ALA A 126 10.09 -9.10 -4.79
CA ALA A 126 11.30 -9.12 -3.96
C ALA A 126 12.35 -8.12 -4.46
N ALA A 127 12.56 -8.03 -5.77
CA ALA A 127 13.47 -7.06 -6.37
C ALA A 127 12.95 -5.62 -6.23
N ALA A 128 11.63 -5.40 -6.38
CA ALA A 128 11.01 -4.09 -6.10
C ALA A 128 11.23 -3.68 -4.64
N ALA A 129 11.12 -4.61 -3.69
CA ALA A 129 11.41 -4.36 -2.28
C ALA A 129 12.86 -3.94 -2.00
N GLU A 130 13.81 -4.18 -2.89
CA GLU A 130 15.19 -3.69 -2.76
C GLU A 130 15.37 -2.22 -3.18
N ASN A 131 14.38 -1.62 -3.85
CA ASN A 131 14.43 -0.21 -4.22
C ASN A 131 14.24 0.67 -2.98
N PRO A 132 15.16 1.62 -2.67
CA PRO A 132 15.09 2.45 -1.47
C PRO A 132 13.89 3.40 -1.42
N TYR A 133 13.23 3.63 -2.53
CA TYR A 133 12.05 4.51 -2.63
C TYR A 133 10.73 3.73 -2.59
N ILE A 134 10.75 2.40 -2.63
CA ILE A 134 9.56 1.55 -2.49
C ILE A 134 9.42 1.13 -1.03
N ASN A 135 8.38 1.60 -0.39
CA ASN A 135 8.19 1.46 1.05
C ASN A 135 7.20 0.35 1.41
N ILE A 136 6.23 0.09 0.53
CA ILE A 136 5.16 -0.89 0.73
C ILE A 136 5.10 -1.79 -0.50
N ILE A 137 4.94 -3.10 -0.29
CA ILE A 137 4.45 -4.02 -1.34
C ILE A 137 2.95 -4.12 -1.19
N GLY A 138 2.24 -3.65 -2.23
CA GLY A 138 0.79 -3.60 -2.28
C GLY A 138 0.18 -4.96 -2.59
N HIS A 139 -0.92 -5.30 -1.92
CA HIS A 139 -1.78 -6.48 -2.13
C HIS A 139 -1.09 -7.72 -2.76
N PRO A 140 -0.03 -8.26 -2.15
CA PRO A 140 0.71 -9.39 -2.70
C PRO A 140 -0.12 -10.68 -2.78
N ASP A 141 -1.27 -10.68 -2.12
CA ASP A 141 -2.26 -11.76 -2.07
C ASP A 141 -3.22 -11.79 -3.27
N ASP A 142 -3.10 -10.87 -4.24
CA ASP A 142 -3.94 -10.87 -5.44
C ASP A 142 -3.78 -12.21 -6.19
N PRO A 143 -4.86 -13.05 -6.28
CA PRO A 143 -4.76 -14.39 -6.84
C PRO A 143 -4.51 -14.41 -8.36
N THR A 144 -4.54 -13.25 -9.01
CA THR A 144 -4.10 -13.10 -10.40
C THR A 144 -2.64 -13.50 -10.58
N PHE A 145 -1.81 -13.31 -9.55
CA PHE A 145 -0.38 -13.59 -9.54
C PHE A 145 -0.05 -14.68 -8.52
N SER A 146 0.85 -15.57 -8.90
CA SER A 146 1.35 -16.58 -7.96
C SER A 146 2.57 -16.02 -7.24
N VAL A 147 2.49 -15.91 -5.90
CA VAL A 147 3.57 -15.36 -5.08
C VAL A 147 3.93 -16.32 -3.95
N ASN A 148 5.23 -16.62 -3.81
CA ASN A 148 5.75 -17.30 -2.63
C ASN A 148 5.85 -16.29 -1.48
N PHE A 149 4.86 -16.29 -0.60
CA PHE A 149 4.77 -15.32 0.51
C PHE A 149 5.92 -15.46 1.50
N SER A 150 6.49 -16.66 1.67
CA SER A 150 7.65 -16.83 2.54
C SER A 150 8.88 -16.10 1.98
N ALA A 151 9.20 -16.30 0.70
CA ALA A 151 10.31 -15.61 0.06
C ALA A 151 10.10 -14.09 0.02
N LEU A 152 8.87 -13.62 -0.26
CA LEU A 152 8.55 -12.20 -0.25
C LEU A 152 8.74 -11.58 1.13
N THR A 153 8.23 -12.22 2.20
CA THR A 153 8.38 -11.70 3.56
C THR A 153 9.83 -11.74 4.07
N ASP A 154 10.67 -12.68 3.58
CA ASP A 154 12.11 -12.64 3.82
C ASP A 154 12.78 -11.44 3.16
N ALA A 155 12.43 -11.14 1.91
CA ALA A 155 12.91 -9.95 1.22
C ALA A 155 12.44 -8.66 1.92
N ALA A 156 11.17 -8.59 2.32
CA ALA A 156 10.62 -7.46 3.07
C ALA A 156 11.35 -7.23 4.41
N LYS A 157 11.61 -8.31 5.17
CA LYS A 157 12.38 -8.23 6.41
C LYS A 157 13.79 -7.72 6.21
N LYS A 158 14.49 -8.26 5.20
CA LYS A 158 15.86 -7.87 4.84
C LYS A 158 15.97 -6.39 4.47
N THR A 159 14.98 -5.89 3.75
CA THR A 159 15.03 -4.53 3.17
C THR A 159 14.29 -3.48 3.99
N GLY A 160 13.59 -3.86 5.06
CA GLY A 160 12.74 -2.96 5.84
C GLY A 160 11.48 -2.51 5.07
N THR A 161 11.05 -3.28 4.07
CA THR A 161 9.82 -2.99 3.31
C THR A 161 8.61 -3.47 4.08
N ILE A 162 7.53 -2.70 4.02
CA ILE A 162 6.25 -2.99 4.67
C ILE A 162 5.42 -3.87 3.73
N ILE A 163 4.67 -4.82 4.26
CA ILE A 163 3.69 -5.59 3.50
C ILE A 163 2.30 -4.99 3.71
N GLU A 164 1.58 -4.78 2.65
CA GLU A 164 0.19 -4.34 2.75
C GLU A 164 -0.75 -5.49 3.08
N PHE A 165 -1.68 -5.24 4.01
CA PHE A 165 -2.93 -5.96 4.14
C PHE A 165 -4.04 -5.09 3.55
N ASN A 166 -4.46 -5.41 2.34
CA ASN A 166 -5.40 -4.62 1.57
C ASN A 166 -6.85 -5.00 1.86
N ALA A 167 -7.68 -4.00 2.16
CA ALA A 167 -9.07 -4.22 2.58
C ALA A 167 -9.96 -4.79 1.47
N VAL A 168 -9.63 -4.56 0.19
CA VAL A 168 -10.39 -5.12 -0.94
C VAL A 168 -10.39 -6.65 -0.91
N GLY A 169 -9.27 -7.27 -0.52
CA GLY A 169 -9.14 -8.73 -0.46
C GLY A 169 -10.07 -9.40 0.57
N VAL A 170 -10.58 -8.67 1.55
CA VAL A 170 -11.50 -9.17 2.59
C VAL A 170 -12.86 -8.46 2.58
N SER A 171 -13.07 -7.46 1.71
CA SER A 171 -14.35 -6.78 1.58
C SER A 171 -15.40 -7.69 0.92
N PRO A 172 -16.63 -7.76 1.43
CA PRO A 172 -17.72 -8.46 0.75
C PRO A 172 -17.97 -7.94 -0.68
N ASP A 173 -17.81 -6.64 -0.86
CA ASP A 173 -18.02 -5.92 -2.12
C ASP A 173 -16.71 -5.63 -2.87
N GLY A 174 -15.65 -6.36 -2.53
CA GLY A 174 -14.33 -6.18 -3.16
C GLY A 174 -14.38 -6.57 -4.64
N TYR A 175 -13.73 -5.78 -5.48
CA TYR A 175 -13.67 -5.99 -6.93
C TYR A 175 -12.61 -7.01 -7.36
N ARG A 176 -11.71 -7.41 -6.45
CA ARG A 176 -10.73 -8.49 -6.68
C ARG A 176 -11.28 -9.83 -6.22
N GLU A 177 -10.87 -10.90 -6.87
CA GLU A 177 -11.08 -12.25 -6.38
C GLU A 177 -10.41 -12.40 -5.00
N LYS A 178 -11.04 -13.17 -4.11
CA LYS A 178 -10.58 -13.33 -2.73
C LYS A 178 -9.58 -14.46 -2.60
N ASN A 179 -8.50 -14.19 -1.89
CA ASN A 179 -7.49 -15.17 -1.50
C ASN A 179 -7.28 -15.12 0.02
N ILE A 180 -8.30 -15.51 0.77
CA ILE A 180 -8.27 -15.44 2.25
C ILE A 180 -7.14 -16.30 2.82
N GLU A 181 -6.86 -17.45 2.23
CA GLU A 181 -5.76 -18.33 2.66
C GLU A 181 -4.41 -17.64 2.48
N GLY A 182 -4.16 -17.03 1.32
CA GLY A 182 -2.93 -16.28 1.06
C GLY A 182 -2.78 -15.05 1.97
N ILE A 183 -3.88 -14.34 2.27
CA ILE A 183 -3.87 -13.24 3.25
C ILE A 183 -3.44 -13.76 4.63
N ILE A 184 -4.07 -14.84 5.12
CA ILE A 184 -3.76 -15.42 6.43
C ILE A 184 -2.31 -15.91 6.46
N GLU A 185 -1.85 -16.61 5.44
CA GLU A 185 -0.47 -17.07 5.32
C GLU A 185 0.52 -15.89 5.39
N THR A 186 0.28 -14.85 4.59
CA THR A 186 1.12 -13.64 4.57
C THR A 186 1.19 -12.99 5.95
N LEU A 187 0.06 -12.83 6.63
CA LEU A 187 0.00 -12.25 7.98
C LEU A 187 0.75 -13.11 9.01
N LEU A 188 0.59 -14.43 8.97
CA LEU A 188 1.31 -15.34 9.87
C LEU A 188 2.83 -15.29 9.62
N LEU A 189 3.27 -15.21 8.38
CA LEU A 189 4.67 -15.04 8.03
C LEU A 189 5.21 -13.68 8.51
N CYS A 190 4.47 -12.59 8.31
CA CYS A 190 4.83 -11.26 8.82
C CYS A 190 4.97 -11.28 10.35
N LYS A 191 3.99 -11.87 11.06
CA LYS A 191 4.02 -12.04 12.51
C LYS A 191 5.27 -12.79 12.97
N ASN A 192 5.56 -13.93 12.35
CA ASN A 192 6.67 -14.79 12.75
C ASN A 192 8.04 -14.17 12.49
N LYS A 193 8.16 -13.40 11.40
CA LYS A 193 9.41 -12.74 10.98
C LYS A 193 9.55 -11.31 11.55
N GLY A 194 8.51 -10.77 12.19
CA GLY A 194 8.48 -9.39 12.68
C GLY A 194 8.56 -8.38 11.52
N VAL A 195 7.80 -8.62 10.44
CA VAL A 195 7.64 -7.70 9.30
C VAL A 195 6.48 -6.77 9.61
N TYR A 196 6.66 -5.48 9.40
CA TYR A 196 5.59 -4.50 9.58
C TYR A 196 4.52 -4.61 8.50
N VAL A 197 3.27 -4.36 8.91
CA VAL A 197 2.10 -4.39 8.03
C VAL A 197 1.41 -3.02 8.05
N SER A 198 1.00 -2.55 6.87
CA SER A 198 0.08 -1.42 6.72
C SER A 198 -1.28 -1.90 6.23
N LEU A 199 -2.35 -1.33 6.75
CA LEU A 199 -3.67 -1.48 6.16
C LEU A 199 -3.84 -0.45 5.05
N GLY A 200 -4.27 -0.88 3.87
CA GLY A 200 -4.65 -0.04 2.75
C GLY A 200 -6.12 -0.27 2.41
N SER A 201 -6.91 0.80 2.33
CA SER A 201 -8.31 0.64 1.91
C SER A 201 -8.42 0.39 0.41
N ASP A 202 -7.45 0.86 -0.36
CA ASP A 202 -7.46 0.86 -1.83
C ASP A 202 -8.75 1.52 -2.36
N SER A 203 -9.19 2.54 -1.59
CA SER A 203 -10.45 3.22 -1.86
C SER A 203 -10.32 4.10 -3.10
N HIS A 204 -11.07 3.75 -4.12
CA HIS A 204 -11.24 4.58 -5.30
C HIS A 204 -12.35 5.61 -5.01
N GLY A 205 -11.94 6.76 -4.45
CA GLY A 205 -12.81 7.81 -3.95
C GLY A 205 -13.16 7.66 -2.46
N ARG A 206 -13.91 8.64 -1.94
CA ARG A 206 -14.12 8.85 -0.50
C ARG A 206 -14.92 7.77 0.23
N LYS A 207 -15.69 6.92 -0.49
CA LYS A 207 -16.70 6.04 0.14
C LYS A 207 -16.11 4.98 1.06
N LYS A 208 -14.90 4.47 0.74
CA LYS A 208 -14.28 3.34 1.43
C LYS A 208 -12.99 3.72 2.19
N ILE A 209 -12.68 5.01 2.35
CA ILE A 209 -11.52 5.45 3.13
C ILE A 209 -11.54 4.81 4.51
N ALA A 210 -10.44 4.14 4.87
CA ALA A 210 -10.26 3.48 6.17
C ALA A 210 -11.39 2.49 6.56
N ASP A 211 -12.05 1.86 5.58
CA ASP A 211 -13.02 0.79 5.82
C ASP A 211 -12.28 -0.52 6.15
N PHE A 212 -11.76 -0.61 7.37
CA PHE A 212 -10.88 -1.71 7.82
C PHE A 212 -11.58 -2.72 8.75
N ASP A 213 -12.89 -2.67 8.93
CA ASP A 213 -13.60 -3.54 9.87
C ASP A 213 -13.33 -5.03 9.63
N ASN A 214 -13.29 -5.45 8.36
CA ASN A 214 -13.00 -6.84 8.01
C ASN A 214 -11.51 -7.17 8.20
N CYS A 215 -10.60 -6.23 7.91
CA CYS A 215 -9.17 -6.42 8.20
C CYS A 215 -8.95 -6.63 9.71
N LEU A 216 -9.58 -5.80 10.56
CA LEU A 216 -9.45 -5.90 12.01
C LEU A 216 -9.98 -7.23 12.56
N LYS A 217 -11.04 -7.80 11.94
CA LYS A 217 -11.52 -9.14 12.28
C LYS A 217 -10.47 -10.20 11.97
N VAL A 218 -9.91 -10.21 10.76
CA VAL A 218 -8.88 -11.18 10.35
C VAL A 218 -7.64 -11.05 11.24
N LEU A 219 -7.15 -9.83 11.50
CA LEU A 219 -6.01 -9.60 12.38
C LEU A 219 -6.24 -10.17 13.79
N LYS A 220 -7.45 -10.01 14.32
CA LYS A 220 -7.85 -10.59 15.60
C LYS A 220 -7.86 -12.11 15.55
N ASP A 221 -8.42 -12.70 14.50
CA ASP A 221 -8.55 -14.16 14.37
C ASP A 221 -7.18 -14.83 14.27
N VAL A 222 -6.20 -14.22 13.58
CA VAL A 222 -4.82 -14.72 13.55
C VAL A 222 -3.96 -14.24 14.74
N SER A 223 -4.54 -13.50 15.69
CA SER A 223 -3.83 -12.91 16.83
C SER A 223 -2.58 -12.14 16.36
N PHE A 224 -2.75 -11.27 15.36
CA PHE A 224 -1.64 -10.47 14.82
C PHE A 224 -1.17 -9.43 15.85
N PRO A 225 0.14 -9.24 16.07
CA PRO A 225 0.64 -8.29 17.07
C PRO A 225 0.39 -6.84 16.63
N ALA A 226 -0.27 -6.07 17.51
CA ALA A 226 -0.62 -4.68 17.22
C ALA A 226 0.61 -3.77 17.01
N GLU A 227 1.75 -4.12 17.62
CA GLU A 227 3.01 -3.39 17.44
C GLU A 227 3.57 -3.44 16.02
N LEU A 228 3.18 -4.43 15.22
CA LEU A 228 3.58 -4.55 13.82
C LEU A 228 2.62 -3.86 12.84
N ILE A 229 1.50 -3.30 13.31
CA ILE A 229 0.56 -2.54 12.48
C ILE A 229 0.93 -1.05 12.55
N LEU A 230 0.98 -0.39 11.39
CA LEU A 230 1.49 0.99 11.29
C LEU A 230 0.39 2.06 11.26
N ASN A 231 -0.88 1.68 11.06
CA ASN A 231 -1.96 2.65 10.85
C ASN A 231 -2.34 3.47 12.10
N ASP A 232 -1.93 3.05 13.28
CA ASP A 232 -2.04 3.80 14.53
C ASP A 232 -0.72 4.45 14.99
N LYS A 233 0.37 4.30 14.19
CA LYS A 233 1.74 4.72 14.51
C LYS A 233 2.38 5.48 13.34
N PRO A 234 1.81 6.62 12.89
CA PRO A 234 2.32 7.33 11.73
C PRO A 234 3.78 7.78 11.89
N GLU A 235 4.22 8.11 13.10
CA GLU A 235 5.62 8.50 13.38
C GLU A 235 6.58 7.33 13.11
N LEU A 236 6.18 6.10 13.48
CA LEU A 236 6.97 4.89 13.17
C LEU A 236 7.00 4.63 11.67
N PHE A 237 5.87 4.81 10.97
CA PHE A 237 5.82 4.71 9.51
C PHE A 237 6.83 5.65 8.87
N PHE A 238 6.86 6.93 9.25
CA PHE A 238 7.81 7.90 8.70
C PHE A 238 9.27 7.55 9.04
N ALA A 239 9.52 7.04 10.23
CA ALA A 239 10.86 6.57 10.61
C ALA A 239 11.32 5.41 9.72
N LEU A 240 10.45 4.44 9.44
CA LEU A 240 10.74 3.32 8.55
C LEU A 240 10.97 3.78 7.09
N VAL A 241 10.14 4.71 6.58
CA VAL A 241 10.35 5.31 5.25
C VAL A 241 11.70 6.00 5.17
N ALA A 242 12.09 6.76 6.17
CA ALA A 242 13.38 7.46 6.20
C ALA A 242 14.55 6.47 6.29
N GLU A 243 14.42 5.41 7.07
CA GLU A 243 15.45 4.36 7.19
C GLU A 243 15.60 3.57 5.89
N LYS A 244 14.49 3.23 5.25
CA LYS A 244 14.46 2.55 3.96
C LYS A 244 15.24 3.30 2.88
N ARG A 245 15.15 4.63 2.86
CA ARG A 245 15.88 5.48 1.90
C ARG A 245 17.41 5.44 2.05
N LYS A 246 17.90 4.93 3.18
CA LYS A 246 19.34 4.69 3.41
C LYS A 246 19.80 3.32 2.94
N PHE A 247 18.85 2.45 2.58
CA PHE A 247 19.16 1.10 2.09
C PHE A 247 19.99 1.20 0.81
N LYS A 248 21.13 0.53 0.79
CA LYS A 248 22.01 0.43 -0.39
C LYS A 248 22.01 -1.02 -0.85
N LYS A 249 21.81 -1.22 -2.14
CA LYS A 249 21.97 -2.54 -2.78
C LYS A 249 23.40 -3.03 -2.66
#